data_d4adf718b18dbc927dd58f4ce5c586f4
#
_entry.id   d4adf718b18dbc927dd58f4ce5c586f4
#
_cell.length_a   1.000
_cell.length_b   1.000
_cell.length_c   1.000
_cell.angle_alpha   90.00
_cell.angle_beta   90.00
_cell.angle_gamma   90.00
#
_symmetry.space_group_name_H-M   'P 1'
#
loop_
_entity.id
_entity.type
_entity.pdbx_description
1 polymer ?
#
loop_
_entity_poly.entity_id
_entity_poly.type
_entity_poly.pdbx_seq_one_letter_code
_entity_poly.pdbx_strand_id
1 'polypeptide(L)'
;EILIGLVGSEMCIRDSSYTKRLVKLTYLCTWGLNAALLLGLPLILRLYSLTPETQWYAAVLIFIHNGCAMLFWPLAFTMPNALRAAGDVRVPMVISITSMLVVRVGGSYLLGLHFGLGAIGVWLAMVGDWVVRLICFVLRARKKLWLEHR
;
A
#
# COMPACT_ATOMS: atom_id res chain seq x y z
N GLU A 1 25.23 -5.92 -31.08
CA GLU A 1 23.80 -5.50 -30.85
C GLU A 1 22.93 -6.66 -30.35
N ILE A 2 23.06 -7.89 -30.88
CA ILE A 2 22.27 -9.06 -30.44
C ILE A 2 22.57 -9.46 -28.98
N LEU A 3 23.85 -9.40 -28.55
CA LEU A 3 24.26 -9.72 -27.17
C LEU A 3 23.71 -8.72 -26.14
N ILE A 4 23.64 -7.43 -26.48
CA ILE A 4 23.07 -6.38 -25.63
C ILE A 4 21.56 -6.56 -25.48
N GLY A 5 20.87 -6.97 -26.54
CA GLY A 5 19.44 -7.29 -26.50
C GLY A 5 19.11 -8.51 -25.63
N LEU A 6 19.94 -9.57 -25.71
CA LEU A 6 19.78 -10.78 -24.88
C LEU A 6 20.04 -10.50 -23.39
N VAL A 7 21.10 -9.78 -23.07
CA VAL A 7 21.41 -9.38 -21.68
C VAL A 7 20.31 -8.48 -21.11
N GLY A 8 19.77 -7.56 -21.90
CA GLY A 8 18.63 -6.71 -21.49
C GLY A 8 17.35 -7.51 -21.22
N SER A 9 17.05 -8.50 -22.05
CA SER A 9 15.86 -9.35 -21.87
C SER A 9 15.98 -10.30 -20.66
N GLU A 10 17.14 -10.88 -20.43
CA GLU A 10 17.38 -11.73 -19.25
C GLU A 10 17.35 -10.92 -17.96
N MET A 11 17.91 -9.71 -17.92
CA MET A 11 17.78 -8.81 -16.77
C MET A 11 16.32 -8.46 -16.50
N CYS A 12 15.51 -8.15 -17.49
CA CYS A 12 14.08 -7.86 -17.33
C CYS A 12 13.29 -9.04 -16.77
N ILE A 13 13.57 -10.26 -17.24
CA ILE A 13 12.92 -11.49 -16.74
C ILE A 13 13.34 -11.76 -15.29
N ARG A 14 14.59 -11.58 -14.98
CA ARG A 14 15.15 -11.75 -13.63
C ARG A 14 14.57 -10.73 -12.65
N ASP A 15 14.50 -9.46 -13.01
CA ASP A 15 13.90 -8.39 -12.22
C ASP A 15 12.40 -8.64 -11.97
N SER A 16 11.67 -9.12 -12.99
CA SER A 16 10.26 -9.49 -12.85
C SER A 16 10.07 -10.67 -11.88
N SER A 17 10.95 -11.66 -11.91
CA SER A 17 10.87 -12.82 -11.01
C SER A 17 11.23 -12.46 -9.57
N TYR A 18 12.22 -11.60 -9.36
CA TYR A 18 12.56 -11.05 -8.04
C TYR A 18 11.42 -10.21 -7.45
N THR A 19 10.83 -9.33 -8.24
CA THR A 19 9.68 -8.52 -7.82
C THR A 19 8.51 -9.40 -7.36
N LYS A 20 8.19 -10.46 -8.11
CA LYS A 20 7.15 -11.42 -7.73
C LYS A 20 7.46 -12.14 -6.41
N ARG A 21 8.71 -12.55 -6.19
CA ARG A 21 9.15 -13.18 -4.94
C ARG A 21 9.08 -12.22 -3.77
N LEU A 22 9.52 -10.98 -3.95
CA LEU A 22 9.44 -9.92 -2.94
C LEU A 22 7.99 -9.62 -2.55
N VAL A 23 7.11 -9.46 -3.53
CA VAL A 23 5.67 -9.25 -3.29
C VAL A 23 5.08 -10.42 -2.51
N LYS A 24 5.38 -11.67 -2.91
CA LYS A 24 4.90 -12.87 -2.20
C LYS A 24 5.38 -12.91 -0.75
N LEU A 25 6.67 -12.62 -0.52
CA LEU A 25 7.25 -12.59 0.83
C LEU A 25 6.60 -11.48 1.67
N THR A 26 6.43 -10.29 1.09
CA THR A 26 5.76 -9.16 1.78
C THR A 26 4.32 -9.52 2.17
N TYR A 27 3.57 -10.19 1.29
CA TYR A 27 2.23 -10.70 1.63
C TYR A 27 2.27 -11.66 2.79
N LEU A 28 3.18 -12.65 2.75
CA LEU A 28 3.30 -13.66 3.82
C LEU A 28 3.60 -13.01 5.18
N CYS A 29 4.58 -12.11 5.22
CA CYS A 29 4.94 -11.37 6.44
C CYS A 29 3.80 -10.45 6.92
N THR A 30 3.16 -9.73 6.00
CA THR A 30 2.05 -8.83 6.33
C THR A 30 0.87 -9.62 6.88
N TRP A 31 0.50 -10.75 6.27
CA TRP A 31 -0.59 -11.61 6.75
C TRP A 31 -0.29 -12.19 8.13
N GLY A 32 0.93 -12.70 8.33
CA GLY A 32 1.36 -13.24 9.62
C GLY A 32 1.28 -12.21 10.75
N LEU A 33 1.85 -11.01 10.52
CA LEU A 33 1.84 -9.93 11.50
C LEU A 33 0.43 -9.41 11.79
N ASN A 34 -0.37 -9.15 10.75
CA ASN A 34 -1.72 -8.64 10.93
C ASN A 34 -2.65 -9.68 11.57
N ALA A 35 -2.51 -10.96 11.22
CA ALA A 35 -3.26 -12.04 11.89
C ALA A 35 -2.90 -12.13 13.38
N ALA A 36 -1.61 -12.09 13.73
CA ALA A 36 -1.17 -12.08 15.12
C ALA A 36 -1.71 -10.86 15.88
N LEU A 37 -1.73 -9.70 15.26
CA LEU A 37 -2.25 -8.45 15.83
C LEU A 37 -3.77 -8.53 16.06
N LEU A 38 -4.53 -9.04 15.10
CA LEU A 38 -5.99 -9.20 15.22
C LEU A 38 -6.36 -10.24 16.27
N LEU A 39 -5.62 -11.35 16.38
CA LEU A 39 -5.82 -12.36 17.43
C LEU A 39 -5.47 -11.80 18.81
N GLY A 40 -4.43 -10.97 18.92
CA GLY A 40 -4.01 -10.31 20.16
C GLY A 40 -4.84 -9.07 20.53
N LEU A 41 -5.72 -8.59 19.63
CA LEU A 41 -6.48 -7.35 19.81
C LEU A 41 -7.25 -7.27 21.16
N PRO A 42 -8.00 -8.29 21.60
CA PRO A 42 -8.68 -8.22 22.88
C PRO A 42 -7.74 -8.08 24.08
N LEU A 43 -6.56 -8.67 24.01
CA LEU A 43 -5.53 -8.52 25.04
C LEU A 43 -4.95 -7.11 25.04
N ILE A 44 -4.64 -6.59 23.86
CA ILE A 44 -4.10 -5.22 23.66
C ILE A 44 -5.09 -4.19 24.22
N LEU A 45 -6.38 -4.29 23.86
CA LEU A 45 -7.40 -3.34 24.32
C LEU A 45 -7.61 -3.37 25.85
N ARG A 46 -7.43 -4.53 26.48
CA ARG A 46 -7.49 -4.65 27.95
C ARG A 46 -6.34 -3.95 28.67
N LEU A 47 -5.13 -3.94 28.05
CA LEU A 47 -3.95 -3.29 28.65
C LEU A 47 -4.08 -1.75 28.69
N TYR A 48 -4.88 -1.15 27.82
CA TYR A 48 -5.00 0.32 27.70
C TYR A 48 -6.09 0.95 28.58
N SER A 49 -6.84 0.17 29.39
CA SER A 49 -7.89 0.70 30.29
C SER A 49 -8.82 1.76 29.68
N LEU A 50 -9.20 1.55 28.41
CA LEU A 50 -10.02 2.49 27.64
C LEU A 50 -11.49 2.42 28.07
N THR A 51 -12.22 3.52 27.89
CA THR A 51 -13.68 3.50 28.04
C THR A 51 -14.32 2.57 26.99
N PRO A 52 -15.48 1.94 27.27
CA PRO A 52 -16.13 1.01 26.34
C PRO A 52 -16.35 1.60 24.93
N GLU A 53 -16.71 2.87 24.86
CA GLU A 53 -16.91 3.59 23.61
C GLU A 53 -15.60 3.74 22.82
N THR A 54 -14.52 4.14 23.49
CA THR A 54 -13.19 4.26 22.87
C THR A 54 -12.63 2.90 22.43
N GLN A 55 -12.89 1.84 23.21
CA GLN A 55 -12.53 0.47 22.83
C GLN A 55 -13.20 0.05 21.53
N TRP A 56 -14.49 0.35 21.37
CA TRP A 56 -15.22 0.01 20.15
C TRP A 56 -14.64 0.74 18.92
N TYR A 57 -14.43 2.07 19.04
CA TYR A 57 -13.80 2.84 17.96
C TYR A 57 -12.39 2.33 17.61
N ALA A 58 -11.56 2.05 18.61
CA ALA A 58 -10.22 1.51 18.41
C ALA A 58 -10.26 0.15 17.71
N ALA A 59 -11.16 -0.75 18.13
CA ALA A 59 -11.33 -2.05 17.51
C ALA A 59 -11.75 -1.93 16.04
N VAL A 60 -12.73 -1.09 15.74
CA VAL A 60 -13.20 -0.85 14.35
C VAL A 60 -12.08 -0.30 13.48
N LEU A 61 -11.34 0.70 13.96
CA LEU A 61 -10.23 1.30 13.21
C LEU A 61 -9.10 0.29 12.94
N ILE A 62 -8.73 -0.50 13.95
CA ILE A 62 -7.71 -1.55 13.82
C ILE A 62 -8.18 -2.61 12.83
N PHE A 63 -9.45 -3.01 12.88
CA PHE A 63 -10.00 -4.03 11.99
C PHE A 63 -10.01 -3.56 10.52
N ILE A 64 -10.45 -2.34 10.27
CA ILE A 64 -10.43 -1.71 8.94
C ILE A 64 -8.98 -1.61 8.44
N HIS A 65 -8.07 -1.09 9.28
CA HIS A 65 -6.67 -0.92 8.90
C HIS A 65 -6.02 -2.26 8.53
N ASN A 66 -6.05 -3.22 9.45
CA ASN A 66 -5.36 -4.50 9.26
C ASN A 66 -6.00 -5.34 8.15
N GLY A 67 -7.34 -5.35 8.05
CA GLY A 67 -8.05 -6.05 6.97
C GLY A 67 -7.68 -5.49 5.59
N CYS A 68 -7.69 -4.17 5.43
CA CYS A 68 -7.30 -3.51 4.18
C CYS A 68 -5.79 -3.58 3.94
N ALA A 69 -4.96 -3.53 4.98
CA ALA A 69 -3.52 -3.66 4.86
C ALA A 69 -3.11 -5.04 4.32
N MET A 70 -3.78 -6.11 4.74
CA MET A 70 -3.53 -7.45 4.22
C MET A 70 -3.71 -7.54 2.70
N LEU A 71 -4.63 -6.74 2.13
CA LEU A 71 -4.96 -6.77 0.70
C LEU A 71 -4.13 -5.78 -0.12
N PHE A 72 -4.07 -4.53 0.30
CA PHE A 72 -3.59 -3.42 -0.53
C PHE A 72 -2.16 -2.99 -0.19
N TRP A 73 -1.76 -3.03 1.08
CA TRP A 73 -0.49 -2.48 1.52
C TRP A 73 0.74 -3.12 0.85
N PRO A 74 0.85 -4.46 0.71
CA PRO A 74 2.04 -5.06 0.11
C PRO A 74 2.30 -4.57 -1.31
N LEU A 75 1.26 -4.51 -2.14
CA LEU A 75 1.40 -4.04 -3.53
C LEU A 75 1.59 -2.52 -3.61
N ALA A 76 0.85 -1.75 -2.83
CA ALA A 76 0.93 -0.29 -2.85
C ALA A 76 2.32 0.24 -2.44
N PHE A 77 3.06 -0.51 -1.61
CA PHE A 77 4.37 -0.10 -1.12
C PHE A 77 5.56 -0.86 -1.73
N THR A 78 5.37 -2.11 -2.17
CA THR A 78 6.45 -2.88 -2.80
C THR A 78 6.65 -2.46 -4.27
N MET A 79 5.57 -2.20 -5.00
CA MET A 79 5.63 -1.82 -6.43
C MET A 79 6.42 -0.53 -6.68
N PRO A 80 6.23 0.59 -5.95
CA PRO A 80 7.03 1.79 -6.19
C PRO A 80 8.50 1.57 -5.88
N ASN A 81 8.86 0.70 -4.94
CA ASN A 81 10.25 0.37 -4.66
C ASN A 81 10.87 -0.45 -5.80
N ALA A 82 10.13 -1.37 -6.38
CA ALA A 82 10.58 -2.12 -7.57
C ALA A 82 10.78 -1.18 -8.79
N LEU A 83 9.87 -0.23 -9.02
CA LEU A 83 10.00 0.77 -10.09
C LEU A 83 11.23 1.68 -9.87
N ARG A 84 11.46 2.12 -8.62
CA ARG A 84 12.66 2.91 -8.28
C ARG A 84 13.95 2.13 -8.49
N ALA A 85 13.98 0.86 -8.10
CA ALA A 85 15.12 -0.02 -8.33
C ALA A 85 15.39 -0.24 -9.84
N ALA A 86 14.37 -0.18 -10.67
CA ALA A 86 14.47 -0.23 -12.14
C ALA A 86 14.86 1.12 -12.78
N GLY A 87 15.10 2.18 -11.99
CA GLY A 87 15.52 3.51 -12.47
C GLY A 87 14.36 4.51 -12.63
N ASP A 88 13.11 4.09 -12.53
CA ASP A 88 11.95 4.99 -12.59
C ASP A 88 11.67 5.59 -11.20
N VAL A 89 12.34 6.70 -10.89
CA VAL A 89 12.24 7.35 -9.56
C VAL A 89 11.17 8.45 -9.56
N ARG A 90 11.11 9.25 -10.63
CA ARG A 90 10.29 10.47 -10.68
C ARG A 90 8.79 10.17 -10.65
N VAL A 91 8.34 9.22 -11.47
CA VAL A 91 6.90 8.93 -11.59
C VAL A 91 6.31 8.32 -10.33
N PRO A 92 6.91 7.30 -9.68
CA PRO A 92 6.44 6.81 -8.39
C PRO A 92 6.42 7.87 -7.29
N MET A 93 7.37 8.80 -7.30
CA MET A 93 7.40 9.92 -6.36
C MET A 93 6.20 10.86 -6.57
N VAL A 94 5.96 11.30 -7.82
CA VAL A 94 4.84 12.19 -8.15
C VAL A 94 3.50 11.52 -7.82
N ILE A 95 3.30 10.27 -8.21
CA ILE A 95 2.08 9.51 -7.88
C ILE A 95 1.86 9.47 -6.37
N SER A 96 2.91 9.17 -5.60
CA SER A 96 2.80 9.06 -4.13
C SER A 96 2.46 10.39 -3.47
N ILE A 97 3.07 11.49 -3.89
CA ILE A 97 2.81 12.83 -3.33
C ILE A 97 1.41 13.30 -3.72
N THR A 98 1.05 13.19 -4.99
CA THR A 98 -0.27 13.63 -5.48
C THR A 98 -1.40 12.84 -4.84
N SER A 99 -1.27 11.51 -4.76
CA SER A 99 -2.25 10.65 -4.10
C SER A 99 -2.40 11.00 -2.62
N MET A 100 -1.28 11.24 -1.91
CA MET A 100 -1.31 11.62 -0.51
C MET A 100 -2.04 12.96 -0.29
N LEU A 101 -1.78 13.96 -1.12
CA LEU A 101 -2.40 15.27 -0.98
C LEU A 101 -3.88 15.26 -1.40
N VAL A 102 -4.20 14.69 -2.55
CA VAL A 102 -5.55 14.73 -3.11
C VAL A 102 -6.46 13.71 -2.44
N VAL A 103 -6.04 12.44 -2.40
CA VAL A 103 -6.90 11.37 -1.92
C VAL A 103 -6.90 11.31 -0.40
N ARG A 104 -5.73 11.30 0.24
CA ARG A 104 -5.65 11.14 1.69
C ARG A 104 -6.09 12.41 2.41
N VAL A 105 -5.53 13.58 2.10
CA VAL A 105 -5.88 14.83 2.77
C VAL A 105 -7.26 15.31 2.33
N GLY A 106 -7.52 15.41 1.02
CA GLY A 106 -8.82 15.82 0.49
C GLY A 106 -9.94 14.85 0.87
N GLY A 107 -9.71 13.54 0.77
CA GLY A 107 -10.65 12.51 1.20
C GLY A 107 -10.91 12.52 2.70
N SER A 108 -9.89 12.76 3.53
CA SER A 108 -10.06 12.89 4.99
C SER A 108 -10.94 14.08 5.37
N TYR A 109 -10.75 15.21 4.70
CA TYR A 109 -11.59 16.38 4.88
C TYR A 109 -13.05 16.09 4.47
N LEU A 110 -13.24 15.49 3.30
CA LEU A 110 -14.56 15.17 2.78
C LEU A 110 -15.28 14.13 3.67
N LEU A 111 -14.66 12.99 3.93
CA LEU A 111 -15.27 11.89 4.67
C LEU A 111 -15.34 12.20 6.18
N GLY A 112 -14.30 12.82 6.73
CA GLY A 112 -14.24 13.10 8.16
C GLY A 112 -15.16 14.24 8.60
N LEU A 113 -15.15 15.37 7.87
CA LEU A 113 -15.90 16.56 8.22
C LEU A 113 -17.25 16.65 7.50
N HIS A 114 -17.26 16.56 6.17
CA HIS A 114 -18.49 16.77 5.40
C HIS A 114 -19.51 15.63 5.60
N PHE A 115 -19.06 14.38 5.58
CA PHE A 115 -19.93 13.22 5.87
C PHE A 115 -20.04 12.89 7.36
N GLY A 116 -19.32 13.60 8.22
CA GLY A 116 -19.42 13.43 9.67
C GLY A 116 -18.90 12.10 10.23
N LEU A 117 -18.12 11.35 9.44
CA LEU A 117 -17.59 10.05 9.86
C LEU A 117 -16.42 10.14 10.86
N GLY A 118 -15.94 11.35 11.17
CA GLY A 118 -14.86 11.58 12.12
C GLY A 118 -13.61 10.76 11.82
N ALA A 119 -13.08 10.09 12.82
CA ALA A 119 -11.86 9.29 12.70
C ALA A 119 -11.99 8.14 11.67
N ILE A 120 -13.15 7.51 11.57
CA ILE A 120 -13.40 6.44 10.60
C ILE A 120 -13.27 6.96 9.16
N GLY A 121 -13.77 8.17 8.89
CA GLY A 121 -13.65 8.83 7.58
C GLY A 121 -12.19 9.08 7.18
N VAL A 122 -11.35 9.50 8.13
CA VAL A 122 -9.90 9.68 7.90
C VAL A 122 -9.22 8.36 7.55
N TRP A 123 -9.55 7.27 8.26
CA TRP A 123 -9.00 5.95 7.97
C TRP A 123 -9.47 5.39 6.62
N LEU A 124 -10.72 5.61 6.24
CA LEU A 124 -11.23 5.23 4.92
C LEU A 124 -10.54 6.00 3.80
N ALA A 125 -10.26 7.29 3.99
CA ALA A 125 -9.48 8.08 3.02
C ALA A 125 -8.05 7.55 2.88
N MET A 126 -7.43 7.09 3.96
CA MET A 126 -6.11 6.44 3.93
C MET A 126 -6.14 5.14 3.13
N VAL A 127 -7.14 4.30 3.32
CA VAL A 127 -7.32 3.08 2.52
C VAL A 127 -7.57 3.41 1.05
N GLY A 128 -8.37 4.44 0.77
CA GLY A 128 -8.59 4.94 -0.58
C GLY A 128 -7.29 5.39 -1.27
N ASP A 129 -6.38 6.05 -0.54
CA ASP A 129 -5.04 6.39 -1.02
C ASP A 129 -4.23 5.13 -1.43
N TRP A 130 -4.29 4.06 -0.63
CA TRP A 130 -3.61 2.81 -0.99
C TRP A 130 -4.16 2.18 -2.27
N VAL A 131 -5.48 2.19 -2.44
CA VAL A 131 -6.13 1.66 -3.65
C VAL A 131 -5.74 2.47 -4.88
N VAL A 132 -5.77 3.80 -4.81
CA VAL A 132 -5.35 4.68 -5.92
C VAL A 132 -3.89 4.45 -6.28
N ARG A 133 -2.98 4.38 -5.30
CA ARG A 133 -1.56 4.07 -5.54
C ARG A 133 -1.40 2.71 -6.19
N LEU A 134 -2.08 1.69 -5.67
CA LEU A 134 -2.04 0.35 -6.23
C LEU A 134 -2.40 0.34 -7.71
N ILE A 135 -3.53 0.98 -8.07
CA ILE A 135 -4.00 1.08 -9.46
C ILE A 135 -2.95 1.78 -10.33
N CYS A 136 -2.46 2.95 -9.90
CA CYS A 136 -1.47 3.73 -10.65
C CYS A 136 -0.17 2.95 -10.89
N PHE A 137 0.35 2.27 -9.86
CA PHE A 137 1.60 1.52 -9.97
C PHE A 137 1.45 0.25 -10.81
N VAL A 138 0.32 -0.47 -10.67
CA VAL A 138 0.04 -1.66 -11.49
C VAL A 138 -0.13 -1.27 -12.96
N LEU A 139 -0.84 -0.19 -13.26
CA LEU A 139 -0.99 0.31 -14.63
C LEU A 139 0.37 0.73 -15.22
N ARG A 140 1.21 1.42 -14.44
CA ARG A 140 2.57 1.79 -14.87
C ARG A 140 3.43 0.56 -15.16
N ALA A 141 3.43 -0.42 -14.26
CA ALA A 141 4.20 -1.65 -14.42
C ALA A 141 3.73 -2.46 -15.65
N ARG A 142 2.41 -2.57 -15.88
CA ARG A 142 1.84 -3.29 -17.03
C ARG A 142 2.19 -2.66 -18.37
N LYS A 143 2.17 -1.33 -18.47
CA LYS A 143 2.47 -0.61 -19.72
C LYS A 143 3.96 -0.62 -20.08
N LYS A 144 4.84 -1.20 -19.26
CA LYS A 144 6.30 -1.24 -19.44
C LYS A 144 6.94 0.14 -19.71
N LEU A 145 6.25 1.22 -19.37
CA LEU A 145 6.69 2.60 -19.61
C LEU A 145 7.99 2.97 -18.87
N TRP A 146 8.38 2.15 -17.89
CA TRP A 146 9.65 2.28 -17.16
C TRP A 146 10.87 1.83 -17.99
N LEU A 147 10.65 1.09 -19.10
CA LEU A 147 11.72 0.64 -20.01
C LEU A 147 12.13 1.73 -21.02
N GLU A 148 11.28 2.72 -21.29
CA GLU A 148 11.53 3.79 -22.28
C GLU A 148 12.50 4.86 -21.79
N HIS A 149 12.90 4.85 -20.51
CA HIS A 149 13.75 5.87 -19.88
C HIS A 149 15.18 5.37 -19.60
N ARG A 150 15.62 4.34 -20.33
CA ARG A 150 17.01 3.86 -20.34
C ARG A 150 17.77 4.29 -21.58
#